data_0c1ae65fe39012a64eeed6d2e893beca
#
_entry.id   0c1ae65fe39012a64eeed6d2e893beca
#
_cell.length_a   1.000
_cell.length_b   1.000
_cell.length_c   1.000
_cell.angle_alpha   90.00
_cell.angle_beta   90.00
_cell.angle_gamma   90.00
#
_symmetry.space_group_name_H-M   'P 1'
#
loop_
_entity.id
_entity.type
_entity.pdbx_description
1 polymer ?
#
loop_
_entity_poly.entity_id
_entity_poly.type
_entity_poly.pdbx_seq_one_letter_code
_entity_poly.pdbx_strand_id
1 'polypeptide(L)'
;MFSECAFLKKIDLSKFDTSQVVDMSRMFYECYELENLDLSNFDTSKVIDMSKMFAGCFALKKLDVSNFNTKNVEDMSSMFDGCCLMEELNLENFYTDKVTNMSYMFNGCQNLKKLNIIHFNSTNINKMDGIFEGCSKLTELKSSK
;
A
#
# COMPACT_ATOMS: atom_id res chain seq x y z
N MET A 1 14.19 3.58 -1.20
CA MET A 1 14.94 4.87 -1.10
C MET A 1 14.92 5.40 0.33
N PHE A 2 13.76 5.55 0.98
CA PHE A 2 13.62 6.05 2.36
C PHE A 2 13.43 4.92 3.38
N SER A 3 13.82 3.71 3.03
CA SER A 3 13.71 2.53 3.89
C SER A 3 14.41 2.75 5.23
N GLU A 4 13.75 2.34 6.32
CA GLU A 4 14.28 2.41 7.69
C GLU A 4 14.57 3.84 8.20
N CYS A 5 13.96 4.86 7.59
CA CYS A 5 14.00 6.22 8.12
C CYS A 5 13.06 6.36 9.32
N ALA A 6 13.37 5.66 10.42
CA ALA A 6 12.49 5.42 11.56
C ALA A 6 11.91 6.69 12.20
N PHE A 7 12.66 7.78 12.23
CA PHE A 7 12.27 9.05 12.86
C PHE A 7 11.78 10.11 11.88
N LEU A 8 11.65 9.75 10.60
CA LEU A 8 11.17 10.66 9.55
C LEU A 8 9.67 10.92 9.73
N LYS A 9 9.29 12.15 10.08
CA LYS A 9 7.87 12.53 10.27
C LYS A 9 7.22 13.08 9.02
N LYS A 10 7.96 13.80 8.20
CA LYS A 10 7.49 14.45 6.97
C LYS A 10 8.60 14.45 5.94
N ILE A 11 8.23 14.41 4.68
CA ILE A 11 9.13 14.51 3.55
C ILE A 11 8.46 15.29 2.42
N ASP A 12 9.22 16.16 1.77
CA ASP A 12 8.79 16.85 0.55
C ASP A 12 9.25 16.04 -0.67
N LEU A 13 8.28 15.48 -1.38
CA LEU A 13 8.49 14.68 -2.60
C LEU A 13 8.09 15.44 -3.87
N SER A 14 7.73 16.71 -3.79
CA SER A 14 7.18 17.50 -4.91
C SER A 14 8.13 17.61 -6.13
N LYS A 15 9.41 17.36 -5.94
CA LYS A 15 10.44 17.38 -7.00
C LYS A 15 10.81 16.00 -7.54
N PHE A 16 10.19 14.94 -7.03
CA PHE A 16 10.51 13.58 -7.46
C PHE A 16 9.77 13.25 -8.76
N ASP A 17 10.53 12.90 -9.80
CA ASP A 17 10.01 12.30 -11.02
C ASP A 17 10.09 10.78 -10.91
N THR A 18 8.92 10.14 -10.85
CA THR A 18 8.82 8.68 -10.75
C THR A 18 8.41 8.01 -12.07
N SER A 19 8.29 8.77 -13.16
CA SER A 19 7.78 8.30 -14.46
C SER A 19 8.60 7.16 -15.11
N GLN A 20 9.82 6.93 -14.64
CA GLN A 20 10.67 5.84 -15.12
C GLN A 20 10.91 4.75 -14.06
N VAL A 21 10.28 4.88 -12.88
CA VAL A 21 10.48 3.92 -11.78
C VAL A 21 9.72 2.64 -12.07
N VAL A 22 10.40 1.51 -11.95
CA VAL A 22 9.87 0.16 -12.15
C VAL A 22 9.70 -0.57 -10.81
N ASP A 23 10.54 -0.26 -9.83
CA ASP A 23 10.54 -0.89 -8.50
C ASP A 23 10.38 0.19 -7.42
N MET A 24 9.25 0.13 -6.71
CA MET A 24 8.95 0.96 -5.54
C MET A 24 8.89 0.13 -4.25
N SER A 25 9.40 -1.12 -4.31
CA SER A 25 9.44 -1.96 -3.13
C SER A 25 10.18 -1.29 -1.98
N ARG A 26 9.65 -1.41 -0.76
CA ARG A 26 10.24 -0.88 0.46
C ARG A 26 10.57 0.62 0.43
N MET A 27 9.93 1.41 -0.42
CA MET A 27 10.29 2.84 -0.57
C MET A 27 10.20 3.60 0.76
N PHE A 28 9.18 3.32 1.58
CA PHE A 28 8.97 3.90 2.92
C PHE A 28 8.93 2.82 4.01
N TYR A 29 9.56 1.68 3.75
CA TYR A 29 9.61 0.56 4.69
C TYR A 29 10.20 1.00 6.03
N GLU A 30 9.49 0.68 7.13
CA GLU A 30 9.88 1.02 8.52
C GLU A 30 10.11 2.51 8.78
N CYS A 31 9.36 3.39 8.09
CA CYS A 31 9.26 4.80 8.45
C CYS A 31 8.24 4.96 9.60
N TYR A 32 8.62 4.56 10.80
CA TYR A 32 7.70 4.39 11.94
C TYR A 32 6.96 5.65 12.35
N GLU A 33 7.60 6.82 12.26
CA GLU A 33 7.03 8.10 12.67
C GLU A 33 6.45 8.93 11.51
N LEU A 34 6.37 8.37 10.30
CA LEU A 34 5.84 9.08 9.14
C LEU A 34 4.32 9.28 9.29
N GLU A 35 3.91 10.52 9.56
CA GLU A 35 2.51 10.87 9.85
C GLU A 35 1.71 11.23 8.60
N ASN A 36 2.35 11.89 7.64
CA ASN A 36 1.73 12.38 6.42
C ASN A 36 2.66 12.19 5.22
N LEU A 37 2.07 11.84 4.09
CA LEU A 37 2.80 11.59 2.87
C LEU A 37 1.95 12.08 1.68
N ASP A 38 2.51 13.03 0.92
CA ASP A 38 1.91 13.50 -0.32
C ASP A 38 2.58 12.78 -1.51
N LEU A 39 1.78 11.98 -2.21
CA LEU A 39 2.20 11.19 -3.37
C LEU A 39 1.48 11.66 -4.65
N SER A 40 0.85 12.83 -4.64
CA SER A 40 0.01 13.31 -5.74
C SER A 40 0.74 13.45 -7.08
N ASN A 41 2.07 13.64 -7.06
CA ASN A 41 2.92 13.73 -8.24
C ASN A 41 3.52 12.38 -8.69
N PHE A 42 3.23 11.27 -7.98
CA PHE A 42 3.80 9.97 -8.36
C PHE A 42 3.12 9.40 -9.60
N ASP A 43 3.92 9.11 -10.60
CA ASP A 43 3.53 8.26 -11.73
C ASP A 43 4.01 6.83 -11.46
N THR A 44 3.04 5.91 -11.28
CA THR A 44 3.32 4.50 -11.01
C THR A 44 3.03 3.61 -12.22
N SER A 45 2.82 4.19 -13.40
CA SER A 45 2.39 3.46 -14.60
C SER A 45 3.37 2.38 -15.08
N LYS A 46 4.65 2.49 -14.72
CA LYS A 46 5.70 1.51 -15.06
C LYS A 46 6.08 0.58 -13.91
N VAL A 47 5.49 0.78 -12.73
CA VAL A 47 5.86 0.02 -11.54
C VAL A 47 5.37 -1.42 -11.63
N ILE A 48 6.27 -2.35 -11.35
CA ILE A 48 6.01 -3.80 -11.32
C ILE A 48 6.01 -4.33 -9.88
N ASP A 49 6.81 -3.76 -9.00
CA ASP A 49 6.93 -4.18 -7.60
C ASP A 49 6.60 -3.04 -6.64
N MET A 50 5.57 -3.25 -5.80
CA MET A 50 5.15 -2.37 -4.71
C MET A 50 5.23 -3.07 -3.35
N SER A 51 5.92 -4.23 -3.28
CA SER A 51 6.01 -5.01 -2.05
C SER A 51 6.62 -4.19 -0.91
N LYS A 52 5.99 -4.25 0.27
CA LYS A 52 6.43 -3.56 1.49
C LYS A 52 6.56 -2.03 1.38
N MET A 53 5.95 -1.40 0.36
CA MET A 53 6.16 0.03 0.10
C MET A 53 5.91 0.91 1.33
N PHE A 54 4.88 0.61 2.12
CA PHE A 54 4.50 1.32 3.35
C PHE A 54 4.54 0.44 4.60
N ALA A 55 5.16 -0.75 4.51
CA ALA A 55 5.20 -1.66 5.66
C ALA A 55 5.95 -1.04 6.83
N GLY A 56 5.34 -1.09 8.02
CA GLY A 56 5.88 -0.46 9.21
C GLY A 56 5.67 1.06 9.32
N CYS A 57 4.85 1.67 8.48
CA CYS A 57 4.46 3.08 8.64
C CYS A 57 3.40 3.20 9.75
N PHE A 58 3.80 2.97 11.01
CA PHE A 58 2.89 2.86 12.15
C PHE A 58 2.09 4.13 12.42
N ALA A 59 2.70 5.31 12.22
CA ALA A 59 2.10 6.60 12.49
C ALA A 59 1.20 7.12 11.37
N LEU A 60 1.16 6.46 10.20
CA LEU A 60 0.42 6.91 9.02
C LEU A 60 -1.09 6.71 9.22
N LYS A 61 -1.83 7.81 9.35
CA LYS A 61 -3.28 7.78 9.62
C LYS A 61 -4.12 7.82 8.35
N LYS A 62 -3.64 8.50 7.31
CA LYS A 62 -4.31 8.67 6.03
C LYS A 62 -3.28 8.58 4.91
N LEU A 63 -3.68 8.00 3.81
CA LEU A 63 -2.88 7.90 2.61
C LEU A 63 -3.79 8.01 1.39
N ASP A 64 -3.50 8.98 0.53
CA ASP A 64 -4.15 9.11 -0.76
C ASP A 64 -3.25 8.47 -1.83
N VAL A 65 -3.78 7.41 -2.45
CA VAL A 65 -3.16 6.66 -3.55
C VAL A 65 -4.09 6.63 -4.77
N SER A 66 -5.01 7.60 -4.85
CA SER A 66 -6.02 7.66 -5.93
C SER A 66 -5.42 7.85 -7.32
N ASN A 67 -4.21 8.39 -7.41
CA ASN A 67 -3.45 8.53 -8.65
C ASN A 67 -2.62 7.30 -9.05
N PHE A 68 -2.54 6.27 -8.17
CA PHE A 68 -1.72 5.09 -8.48
C PHE A 68 -2.32 4.28 -9.63
N ASN A 69 -1.49 3.94 -10.60
CA ASN A 69 -1.80 3.00 -11.68
C ASN A 69 -1.11 1.67 -11.38
N THR A 70 -1.89 0.66 -11.02
CA THR A 70 -1.35 -0.65 -10.61
C THR A 70 -1.46 -1.74 -11.69
N LYS A 71 -1.84 -1.37 -12.91
CA LYS A 71 -2.09 -2.33 -14.01
C LYS A 71 -0.89 -3.20 -14.39
N ASN A 72 0.33 -2.77 -14.04
CA ASN A 72 1.55 -3.51 -14.32
C ASN A 72 2.15 -4.17 -13.07
N VAL A 73 1.56 -3.96 -11.90
CA VAL A 73 2.10 -4.48 -10.64
C VAL A 73 1.89 -5.99 -10.54
N GLU A 74 2.95 -6.71 -10.18
CA GLU A 74 2.98 -8.17 -10.01
C GLU A 74 3.11 -8.59 -8.55
N ASP A 75 3.73 -7.76 -7.70
CA ASP A 75 3.88 -8.02 -6.26
C ASP A 75 3.39 -6.83 -5.41
N MET A 76 2.41 -7.11 -4.53
CA MET A 76 1.86 -6.18 -3.53
C MET A 76 1.99 -6.75 -2.11
N SER A 77 2.86 -7.75 -1.91
CA SER A 77 2.99 -8.40 -0.60
C SER A 77 3.41 -7.40 0.48
N SER A 78 2.77 -7.50 1.62
CA SER A 78 3.03 -6.63 2.79
C SER A 78 2.97 -5.13 2.50
N MET A 79 2.30 -4.67 1.44
CA MET A 79 2.35 -3.26 1.03
C MET A 79 1.96 -2.29 2.15
N PHE A 80 0.98 -2.65 2.99
CA PHE A 80 0.48 -1.86 4.12
C PHE A 80 0.64 -2.58 5.46
N ASP A 81 1.51 -3.59 5.51
CA ASP A 81 1.76 -4.37 6.72
C ASP A 81 2.16 -3.47 7.90
N GLY A 82 1.45 -3.58 9.02
CA GLY A 82 1.71 -2.77 10.21
C GLY A 82 1.30 -1.29 10.11
N CYS A 83 0.48 -0.87 9.14
CA CYS A 83 -0.09 0.48 9.13
C CYS A 83 -1.16 0.62 10.23
N CYS A 84 -0.71 0.57 11.50
CA CYS A 84 -1.57 0.37 12.68
C CYS A 84 -2.58 1.50 12.93
N LEU A 85 -2.25 2.75 12.58
CA LEU A 85 -3.10 3.92 12.83
C LEU A 85 -4.01 4.29 11.66
N MET A 86 -3.90 3.60 10.52
CA MET A 86 -4.75 3.85 9.37
C MET A 86 -6.19 3.39 9.65
N GLU A 87 -7.17 4.28 9.48
CA GLU A 87 -8.58 3.98 9.76
C GLU A 87 -9.37 3.62 8.50
N GLU A 88 -9.06 4.25 7.38
CA GLU A 88 -9.74 4.07 6.10
C GLU A 88 -8.70 4.01 4.97
N LEU A 89 -8.91 3.12 4.00
CA LEU A 89 -8.08 3.01 2.81
C LEU A 89 -8.96 2.76 1.60
N ASN A 90 -8.87 3.65 0.61
CA ASN A 90 -9.58 3.50 -0.65
C ASN A 90 -8.62 3.07 -1.77
N LEU A 91 -8.79 1.84 -2.24
CA LEU A 91 -8.02 1.25 -3.32
C LEU A 91 -8.90 0.96 -4.54
N GLU A 92 -9.95 1.77 -4.78
CA GLU A 92 -10.89 1.54 -5.89
C GLU A 92 -10.23 1.60 -7.26
N ASN A 93 -9.08 2.26 -7.41
CA ASN A 93 -8.30 2.27 -8.67
C ASN A 93 -7.15 1.25 -8.69
N PHE A 94 -7.06 0.37 -7.69
CA PHE A 94 -6.09 -0.72 -7.72
C PHE A 94 -6.64 -1.91 -8.52
N TYR A 95 -6.06 -2.15 -9.68
CA TYR A 95 -6.33 -3.31 -10.52
C TYR A 95 -5.25 -4.36 -10.26
N THR A 96 -5.65 -5.59 -10.00
CA THR A 96 -4.75 -6.67 -9.59
C THR A 96 -4.65 -7.80 -10.62
N ASP A 97 -4.99 -7.52 -11.88
CA ASP A 97 -5.02 -8.55 -12.93
C ASP A 97 -3.67 -9.23 -13.20
N LYS A 98 -2.56 -8.56 -12.89
CA LYS A 98 -1.20 -9.11 -13.01
C LYS A 98 -0.59 -9.53 -11.68
N VAL A 99 -1.25 -9.20 -10.56
CA VAL A 99 -0.71 -9.49 -9.23
C VAL A 99 -0.70 -10.99 -8.96
N THR A 100 0.43 -11.50 -8.54
CA THR A 100 0.62 -12.92 -8.18
C THR A 100 0.80 -13.13 -6.69
N ASN A 101 1.20 -12.08 -5.94
CA ASN A 101 1.48 -12.17 -4.51
C ASN A 101 0.88 -10.98 -3.77
N MET A 102 -0.02 -11.26 -2.83
CA MET A 102 -0.67 -10.29 -1.93
C MET A 102 -0.55 -10.71 -0.45
N SER A 103 0.36 -11.66 -0.13
CA SER A 103 0.52 -12.13 1.24
C SER A 103 0.81 -10.98 2.18
N TYR A 104 0.11 -10.96 3.31
CA TYR A 104 0.28 -9.98 4.39
C TYR A 104 0.00 -8.52 3.99
N MET A 105 -0.71 -8.27 2.89
CA MET A 105 -0.88 -6.91 2.35
C MET A 105 -1.42 -5.91 3.37
N PHE A 106 -2.36 -6.33 4.22
CA PHE A 106 -2.97 -5.50 5.28
C PHE A 106 -2.74 -6.06 6.68
N ASN A 107 -1.76 -6.98 6.83
CA ASN A 107 -1.46 -7.56 8.14
C ASN A 107 -1.20 -6.46 9.17
N GLY A 108 -1.73 -6.62 10.37
CA GLY A 108 -1.49 -5.67 11.46
C GLY A 108 -2.13 -4.28 11.29
N CYS A 109 -3.00 -4.06 10.29
CA CYS A 109 -3.78 -2.82 10.16
C CYS A 109 -4.88 -2.76 11.22
N GLN A 110 -4.50 -2.65 12.50
CA GLN A 110 -5.39 -2.84 13.67
C GLN A 110 -6.55 -1.86 13.74
N ASN A 111 -6.38 -0.62 13.26
CA ASN A 111 -7.42 0.40 13.29
C ASN A 111 -8.18 0.55 11.97
N LEU A 112 -7.85 -0.22 10.94
CA LEU A 112 -8.54 -0.16 9.66
C LEU A 112 -10.00 -0.60 9.81
N LYS A 113 -10.92 0.33 9.59
CA LYS A 113 -12.38 0.14 9.70
C LYS A 113 -13.03 -0.06 8.33
N LYS A 114 -12.53 0.68 7.33
CA LYS A 114 -13.09 0.70 5.98
C LYS A 114 -12.02 0.45 4.94
N LEU A 115 -12.28 -0.50 4.05
CA LEU A 115 -11.40 -0.85 2.95
C LEU A 115 -12.22 -1.03 1.67
N ASN A 116 -11.80 -0.36 0.59
CA ASN A 116 -12.42 -0.49 -0.73
C ASN A 116 -11.42 -1.16 -1.69
N ILE A 117 -11.71 -2.39 -2.09
CA ILE A 117 -10.94 -3.23 -3.01
C ILE A 117 -11.81 -3.75 -4.15
N ILE A 118 -12.71 -2.91 -4.66
CA ILE A 118 -13.76 -3.33 -5.60
C ILE A 118 -13.22 -3.90 -6.92
N HIS A 119 -12.01 -3.52 -7.31
CA HIS A 119 -11.36 -4.01 -8.55
C HIS A 119 -10.27 -5.06 -8.31
N PHE A 120 -10.22 -5.62 -7.09
CA PHE A 120 -9.31 -6.73 -6.86
C PHE A 120 -9.81 -7.99 -7.57
N ASN A 121 -8.97 -8.51 -8.44
CA ASN A 121 -9.18 -9.76 -9.18
C ASN A 121 -8.22 -10.81 -8.64
N SER A 122 -8.74 -11.89 -8.09
CA SER A 122 -7.94 -12.95 -7.48
C SER A 122 -7.49 -14.05 -8.44
N THR A 123 -7.85 -13.95 -9.74
CA THR A 123 -7.65 -15.03 -10.71
C THR A 123 -6.17 -15.45 -10.85
N ASN A 124 -5.25 -14.51 -10.79
CA ASN A 124 -3.82 -14.75 -10.97
C ASN A 124 -3.03 -14.80 -9.65
N ILE A 125 -3.71 -14.59 -8.51
CA ILE A 125 -3.04 -14.52 -7.22
C ILE A 125 -2.72 -15.93 -6.73
N ASN A 126 -1.44 -16.22 -6.56
CA ASN A 126 -0.94 -17.51 -6.09
C ASN A 126 -0.64 -17.52 -4.59
N LYS A 127 -0.44 -16.33 -3.98
CA LYS A 127 -0.08 -16.16 -2.57
C LYS A 127 -0.97 -15.10 -1.93
N MET A 128 -1.74 -15.50 -0.91
CA MET A 128 -2.66 -14.63 -0.15
C MET A 128 -2.59 -14.88 1.36
N ASP A 129 -1.48 -15.41 1.87
CA ASP A 129 -1.34 -15.75 3.28
C ASP A 129 -1.49 -14.49 4.14
N GLY A 130 -2.26 -14.57 5.22
CA GLY A 130 -2.37 -13.52 6.22
C GLY A 130 -2.82 -12.15 5.73
N ILE A 131 -3.51 -12.05 4.57
CA ILE A 131 -3.85 -10.76 3.93
C ILE A 131 -4.57 -9.78 4.86
N PHE A 132 -5.42 -10.27 5.79
CA PHE A 132 -6.16 -9.47 6.77
C PHE A 132 -5.83 -9.85 8.21
N GLU A 133 -4.73 -10.54 8.44
CA GLU A 133 -4.32 -10.92 9.79
C GLU A 133 -4.13 -9.66 10.65
N GLY A 134 -4.70 -9.64 11.86
CA GLY A 134 -4.60 -8.49 12.74
C GLY A 134 -5.47 -7.27 12.38
N CYS A 135 -6.31 -7.33 11.33
CA CYS A 135 -7.29 -6.28 11.00
C CYS A 135 -8.51 -6.33 11.93
N SER A 136 -8.31 -6.18 13.24
CA SER A 136 -9.32 -6.44 14.27
C SER A 136 -10.53 -5.50 14.25
N LYS A 137 -10.42 -4.34 13.60
CA LYS A 137 -11.52 -3.35 13.51
C LYS A 137 -12.14 -3.23 12.13
N LEU A 138 -11.81 -4.11 11.19
CA LEU A 138 -12.37 -4.06 9.83
C LEU A 138 -13.84 -4.44 9.84
N THR A 139 -14.73 -3.47 9.58
CA THR A 139 -16.17 -3.63 9.57
C THR A 139 -16.82 -3.34 8.22
N GLU A 140 -16.16 -2.58 7.37
CA GLU A 140 -16.67 -2.25 6.04
C GLU A 140 -15.64 -2.66 4.98
N LEU A 141 -15.94 -3.71 4.22
CA LEU A 141 -15.15 -4.19 3.10
C LEU A 141 -15.99 -4.11 1.82
N LYS A 142 -15.56 -3.27 0.86
CA LYS A 142 -16.10 -3.27 -0.49
C LYS A 142 -15.19 -4.09 -1.39
N SER A 143 -15.69 -5.21 -1.89
CA SER A 143 -14.98 -6.08 -2.84
C SER A 143 -15.87 -6.39 -4.05
N SER A 144 -15.25 -6.79 -5.16
CA SER A 144 -15.99 -7.46 -6.24
C SER A 144 -16.58 -8.78 -5.72
N LYS A 145 -17.77 -9.12 -6.18
CA LYS A 145 -18.38 -10.42 -5.87
C LYS A 145 -17.64 -11.57 -6.54
#